data_b151ea20628f7b8586ef18bc3b87c2f1
#
_entry.id   b151ea20628f7b8586ef18bc3b87c2f1
#
_cell.length_a   1.000
_cell.length_b   1.000
_cell.length_c   1.000
_cell.angle_alpha   90.00
_cell.angle_beta   90.00
_cell.angle_gamma   90.00
#
_symmetry.space_group_name_H-M   'P 1'
#
loop_
_entity.id
_entity.type
_entity.pdbx_description
1 polymer ?
#
loop_
_entity_poly.entity_id
_entity_poly.type
_entity_poly.pdbx_seq_one_letter_code
_entity_poly.pdbx_strand_id
1 'polypeptide(L)'
;MTGVLEAFAAEVGTTGPIRAVGGRTQWEVGGPARPDVREVVAPAGVVAHEPAEMVVRVRAGTTLDHLRAVVRAGGQDVALEADEPSRATVGGILAVGHSGYRRLGLGPVRDAVLEVTSVSAGGELVRSGAPLVKNVTGFDLCRLLVGSLGTLAVVGEVVLRCRPLPELEAWWVGERADPFEVAAALFRPLAVLWDGTRTWVGLSGYAVDVEAQAHAILGPGFDPVAGPPSPPGRERRSRPPATLRALPAEAGSDAGWLAEIGVGLVHCTPAAADRLAPAPAPSLAVVGLHRGLKERFDPEGRLNPGRSVLAGDRR
;
A
#
# COMPACT_ATOMS: atom_id res chain seq x y z
N MET A 1 -9.17 -27.39 6.08
CA MET A 1 -8.83 -25.95 5.86
C MET A 1 -9.64 -25.31 4.73
N THR A 2 -10.19 -26.11 3.85
CA THR A 2 -11.07 -25.70 2.74
C THR A 2 -12.34 -25.01 3.23
N GLY A 3 -13.01 -25.55 4.26
CA GLY A 3 -14.31 -25.08 4.74
C GLY A 3 -14.42 -23.62 5.23
N VAL A 4 -13.30 -22.94 5.58
CA VAL A 4 -13.35 -21.53 6.05
C VAL A 4 -13.58 -20.57 4.87
N LEU A 5 -12.95 -20.82 3.73
CA LEU A 5 -13.13 -19.98 2.55
C LEU A 5 -14.45 -20.26 1.86
N GLU A 6 -14.94 -21.52 1.86
CA GLU A 6 -16.28 -21.86 1.39
C GLU A 6 -17.37 -21.21 2.26
N ALA A 7 -17.20 -21.20 3.58
CA ALA A 7 -18.11 -20.48 4.46
C ALA A 7 -18.11 -18.96 4.18
N PHE A 8 -16.93 -18.40 3.93
CA PHE A 8 -16.81 -17.00 3.55
C PHE A 8 -17.44 -16.70 2.19
N ALA A 9 -17.28 -17.59 1.20
CA ALA A 9 -17.94 -17.47 -0.10
C ALA A 9 -19.46 -17.52 0.05
N ALA A 10 -19.97 -18.41 0.89
CA ALA A 10 -21.40 -18.48 1.20
C ALA A 10 -21.91 -17.21 1.89
N GLU A 11 -21.12 -16.59 2.78
CA GLU A 11 -21.42 -15.29 3.41
C GLU A 11 -21.44 -14.16 2.38
N VAL A 12 -20.47 -14.09 1.48
CA VAL A 12 -20.48 -13.13 0.35
C VAL A 12 -21.73 -13.32 -0.51
N GLY A 13 -22.11 -14.57 -0.76
CA GLY A 13 -23.32 -14.94 -1.49
C GLY A 13 -23.32 -14.50 -2.95
N THR A 14 -24.46 -14.70 -3.61
CA THR A 14 -24.63 -14.43 -5.05
C THR A 14 -25.53 -13.25 -5.36
N THR A 15 -26.27 -12.74 -4.37
CA THR A 15 -27.29 -11.70 -4.57
C THR A 15 -27.14 -10.54 -3.60
N GLY A 16 -27.68 -9.39 -3.98
CA GLY A 16 -27.72 -8.17 -3.17
C GLY A 16 -26.35 -7.47 -3.04
N PRO A 17 -26.36 -6.18 -2.72
CA PRO A 17 -25.14 -5.41 -2.57
C PRO A 17 -24.40 -5.79 -1.29
N ILE A 18 -23.09 -5.92 -1.38
CA ILE A 18 -22.20 -6.21 -0.24
C ILE A 18 -21.04 -5.23 -0.17
N ARG A 19 -20.49 -5.10 1.02
CA ARG A 19 -19.30 -4.32 1.31
C ARG A 19 -18.34 -5.13 2.17
N ALA A 20 -17.14 -5.37 1.66
CA ALA A 20 -16.07 -5.97 2.46
C ALA A 20 -15.54 -4.94 3.47
N VAL A 21 -15.44 -5.35 4.73
CA VAL A 21 -15.01 -4.49 5.84
C VAL A 21 -13.83 -5.13 6.57
N GLY A 22 -12.75 -4.35 6.72
CA GLY A 22 -11.63 -4.68 7.59
C GLY A 22 -11.60 -3.76 8.82
N GLY A 23 -10.41 -3.28 9.20
CA GLY A 23 -10.24 -2.40 10.36
C GLY A 23 -10.74 -0.96 10.20
N ARG A 24 -11.26 -0.58 9.05
CA ARG A 24 -11.78 0.78 8.71
C ARG A 24 -10.76 1.91 8.88
N THR A 25 -9.46 1.61 8.86
CA THR A 25 -8.38 2.59 9.07
C THR A 25 -8.22 3.55 7.88
N GLN A 26 -8.71 3.17 6.70
CA GLN A 26 -8.71 3.99 5.49
C GLN A 26 -10.11 4.03 4.85
N TRP A 27 -11.11 4.25 5.68
CA TRP A 27 -12.53 4.16 5.28
C TRP A 27 -12.93 5.18 4.22
N GLU A 28 -12.31 6.35 4.21
CA GLU A 28 -12.66 7.45 3.30
C GLU A 28 -12.16 7.25 1.86
N VAL A 29 -11.21 6.33 1.67
CA VAL A 29 -10.62 6.09 0.34
C VAL A 29 -11.67 5.51 -0.62
N GLY A 30 -11.76 6.11 -1.80
CA GLY A 30 -12.70 5.70 -2.86
C GLY A 30 -14.08 6.38 -2.80
N GLY A 31 -14.25 7.38 -1.92
CA GLY A 31 -15.49 8.15 -1.80
C GLY A 31 -16.49 7.56 -0.79
N PRO A 32 -17.70 8.10 -0.69
CA PRO A 32 -18.69 7.68 0.28
C PRO A 32 -19.20 6.27 0.00
N ALA A 33 -19.30 5.47 1.04
CA ALA A 33 -19.94 4.17 0.97
C ALA A 33 -21.47 4.32 1.00
N ARG A 34 -22.19 3.51 0.22
CA ARG A 34 -23.66 3.48 0.31
C ARG A 34 -24.11 2.97 1.69
N PRO A 35 -25.09 3.59 2.34
CA PRO A 35 -25.51 3.21 3.70
C PRO A 35 -26.12 1.81 3.78
N ASP A 36 -27.00 1.46 2.84
CA ASP A 36 -27.84 0.26 2.90
C ASP A 36 -27.19 -0.94 2.20
N VAL A 37 -25.98 -1.29 2.64
CA VAL A 37 -25.20 -2.39 2.05
C VAL A 37 -24.78 -3.36 3.14
N ARG A 38 -25.04 -4.65 2.93
CA ARG A 38 -24.64 -5.70 3.88
C ARG A 38 -23.11 -5.77 3.98
N GLU A 39 -22.60 -5.76 5.20
CA GLU A 39 -21.18 -5.89 5.46
C GLU A 39 -20.77 -7.35 5.54
N VAL A 40 -19.60 -7.67 4.98
CA VAL A 40 -18.95 -8.96 5.09
C VAL A 40 -17.53 -8.78 5.61
N VAL A 41 -17.11 -9.66 6.50
CA VAL A 41 -15.79 -9.63 7.13
C VAL A 41 -15.01 -10.87 6.72
N ALA A 42 -13.85 -10.67 6.09
CA ALA A 42 -12.99 -11.78 5.71
C ALA A 42 -12.46 -12.54 6.93
N PRO A 43 -12.26 -13.86 6.82
CA PRO A 43 -11.68 -14.64 7.91
C PRO A 43 -10.26 -14.17 8.23
N ALA A 44 -9.84 -14.35 9.49
CA ALA A 44 -8.53 -13.98 9.99
C ALA A 44 -7.67 -15.22 10.32
N GLY A 45 -6.37 -15.01 10.45
CA GLY A 45 -5.37 -15.98 10.85
C GLY A 45 -4.26 -16.17 9.82
N VAL A 46 -3.06 -16.45 10.30
CA VAL A 46 -1.94 -16.90 9.46
C VAL A 46 -2.12 -18.41 9.25
N VAL A 47 -2.19 -18.83 8.00
CA VAL A 47 -2.46 -20.24 7.63
C VAL A 47 -1.17 -21.05 7.60
N ALA A 48 -0.11 -20.48 7.03
CA ALA A 48 1.21 -21.09 6.96
C ALA A 48 2.27 -19.99 6.81
N HIS A 49 3.41 -20.18 7.44
CA HIS A 49 4.62 -19.39 7.19
C HIS A 49 5.74 -20.37 6.87
N GLU A 50 6.34 -20.20 5.70
CA GLU A 50 7.42 -21.04 5.18
C GLU A 50 8.67 -20.20 4.98
N PRO A 51 9.49 -20.01 6.06
CA PRO A 51 10.63 -19.10 6.00
C PRO A 51 11.68 -19.50 4.95
N ALA A 52 11.87 -20.79 4.70
CA ALA A 52 12.81 -21.26 3.67
C ALA A 52 12.41 -20.81 2.25
N GLU A 53 11.10 -20.72 1.98
CA GLU A 53 10.55 -20.29 0.70
C GLU A 53 10.28 -18.77 0.66
N MET A 54 10.47 -18.07 1.79
CA MET A 54 10.19 -16.65 1.95
C MET A 54 8.75 -16.28 1.61
N VAL A 55 7.78 -17.11 2.03
CA VAL A 55 6.36 -16.87 1.79
C VAL A 55 5.52 -17.08 3.04
N VAL A 56 4.44 -16.31 3.14
CA VAL A 56 3.42 -16.47 4.16
C VAL A 56 2.03 -16.52 3.52
N ARG A 57 1.22 -17.50 3.90
CA ARG A 57 -0.19 -17.60 3.54
C ARG A 57 -1.02 -17.05 4.69
N VAL A 58 -1.83 -16.03 4.40
CA VAL A 58 -2.58 -15.30 5.42
C VAL A 58 -3.97 -14.94 4.92
N ARG A 59 -4.97 -15.04 5.80
CA ARG A 59 -6.34 -14.64 5.54
C ARG A 59 -6.50 -13.12 5.60
N ALA A 60 -7.38 -12.59 4.77
CA ALA A 60 -7.51 -11.17 4.52
C ALA A 60 -7.97 -10.35 5.75
N GLY A 61 -8.71 -10.96 6.68
CA GLY A 61 -9.13 -10.35 7.95
C GLY A 61 -8.05 -10.25 9.02
N THR A 62 -6.85 -10.81 8.78
CA THR A 62 -5.73 -10.75 9.74
C THR A 62 -5.20 -9.33 9.86
N THR A 63 -4.96 -8.85 11.09
CA THR A 63 -4.32 -7.55 11.31
C THR A 63 -2.84 -7.59 10.91
N LEU A 64 -2.30 -6.44 10.51
CA LEU A 64 -0.89 -6.34 10.14
C LEU A 64 0.04 -6.67 11.30
N ASP A 65 -0.30 -6.26 12.53
CA ASP A 65 0.49 -6.58 13.72
C ASP A 65 0.56 -8.09 13.97
N HIS A 66 -0.57 -8.79 13.85
CA HIS A 66 -0.59 -10.24 14.01
C HIS A 66 0.27 -10.94 12.93
N LEU A 67 0.10 -10.53 11.66
CA LEU A 67 0.93 -11.06 10.58
C LEU A 67 2.42 -10.82 10.83
N ARG A 68 2.81 -9.59 11.20
CA ARG A 68 4.20 -9.24 11.49
C ARG A 68 4.77 -10.03 12.68
N ALA A 69 3.98 -10.21 13.73
CA ALA A 69 4.42 -11.01 14.88
C ALA A 69 4.82 -12.42 14.46
N VAL A 70 4.02 -13.06 13.59
CA VAL A 70 4.31 -14.43 13.10
C VAL A 70 5.55 -14.47 12.21
N VAL A 71 5.64 -13.57 11.20
CA VAL A 71 6.76 -13.63 10.24
C VAL A 71 8.08 -13.20 10.89
N ARG A 72 8.05 -12.26 11.85
CA ARG A 72 9.24 -11.83 12.59
C ARG A 72 9.79 -12.88 13.51
N ALA A 73 8.95 -13.74 14.08
CA ALA A 73 9.40 -14.92 14.81
C ALA A 73 10.23 -15.88 13.94
N GLY A 74 10.03 -15.86 12.61
CA GLY A 74 10.84 -16.58 11.63
C GLY A 74 11.97 -15.76 11.00
N GLY A 75 12.32 -14.60 11.58
CA GLY A 75 13.41 -13.74 11.08
C GLY A 75 13.06 -12.96 9.79
N GLN A 76 11.78 -12.76 9.50
CA GLN A 76 11.32 -12.13 8.26
C GLN A 76 10.34 -10.98 8.50
N ASP A 77 10.09 -10.16 7.48
CA ASP A 77 9.04 -9.13 7.44
C ASP A 77 8.35 -9.16 6.07
N VAL A 78 7.23 -8.48 5.97
CA VAL A 78 6.43 -8.28 4.75
C VAL A 78 6.42 -6.80 4.35
N ALA A 79 6.41 -6.51 3.04
CA ALA A 79 6.37 -5.15 2.51
C ALA A 79 4.94 -4.57 2.56
N LEU A 80 4.27 -4.67 3.71
CA LEU A 80 2.99 -4.05 4.00
C LEU A 80 3.18 -2.99 5.08
N GLU A 81 2.49 -1.86 4.96
CA GLU A 81 2.51 -0.78 5.94
C GLU A 81 1.11 -0.25 6.21
N ALA A 82 0.88 0.25 7.42
CA ALA A 82 -0.36 0.91 7.82
C ALA A 82 -0.10 1.83 9.00
N ASP A 83 -0.85 2.92 9.10
CA ASP A 83 -0.75 3.88 10.21
C ASP A 83 -1.25 3.27 11.53
N GLU A 84 -2.23 2.36 11.46
CA GLU A 84 -2.83 1.66 12.62
C GLU A 84 -2.69 0.13 12.43
N PRO A 85 -1.49 -0.45 12.55
CA PRO A 85 -1.24 -1.84 12.19
C PRO A 85 -2.00 -2.86 13.06
N SER A 86 -2.37 -2.49 14.29
CA SER A 86 -3.21 -3.30 15.19
C SER A 86 -4.67 -3.44 14.73
N ARG A 87 -5.13 -2.52 13.87
CA ARG A 87 -6.49 -2.50 13.31
C ARG A 87 -6.53 -2.78 11.82
N ALA A 88 -5.53 -2.28 11.07
CA ALA A 88 -5.45 -2.46 9.64
C ALA A 88 -5.33 -3.94 9.27
N THR A 89 -6.24 -4.42 8.43
CA THR A 89 -6.22 -5.82 7.98
C THR A 89 -5.47 -5.97 6.66
N VAL A 90 -4.88 -7.13 6.43
CA VAL A 90 -4.20 -7.48 5.18
C VAL A 90 -5.10 -7.18 3.96
N GLY A 91 -6.35 -7.65 3.99
CA GLY A 91 -7.30 -7.40 2.91
C GLY A 91 -7.62 -5.91 2.71
N GLY A 92 -7.72 -5.14 3.79
CA GLY A 92 -7.93 -3.69 3.73
C GLY A 92 -6.75 -2.95 3.10
N ILE A 93 -5.51 -3.30 3.50
CA ILE A 93 -4.28 -2.73 2.93
C ILE A 93 -4.21 -3.04 1.42
N LEU A 94 -4.47 -4.29 1.02
CA LEU A 94 -4.45 -4.69 -0.38
C LEU A 94 -5.58 -4.04 -1.18
N ALA A 95 -6.79 -3.97 -0.63
CA ALA A 95 -7.93 -3.35 -1.31
C ALA A 95 -7.68 -1.88 -1.62
N VAL A 96 -7.05 -1.14 -0.71
CA VAL A 96 -6.65 0.26 -0.92
C VAL A 96 -5.41 0.36 -1.82
N GLY A 97 -4.52 -0.63 -1.76
CA GLY A 97 -3.26 -0.62 -2.52
C GLY A 97 -2.25 0.40 -2.01
N HIS A 98 -2.41 0.83 -0.76
CA HIS A 98 -1.51 1.80 -0.15
C HIS A 98 -0.18 1.15 0.23
N SER A 99 0.90 1.78 -0.18
CA SER A 99 2.26 1.51 0.29
C SER A 99 2.70 2.64 1.20
N GLY A 100 3.41 2.34 2.27
CA GLY A 100 3.97 3.35 3.17
C GLY A 100 5.30 3.93 2.65
N TYR A 101 5.98 4.66 3.50
CA TYR A 101 7.23 5.38 3.15
C TYR A 101 8.37 4.47 2.69
N ARG A 102 8.40 3.21 3.14
CA ARG A 102 9.42 2.22 2.73
C ARG A 102 9.26 1.74 1.27
N ARG A 103 8.27 2.26 0.56
CA ARG A 103 7.98 1.86 -0.82
C ARG A 103 9.15 2.03 -1.78
N LEU A 104 10.01 3.04 -1.58
CA LEU A 104 11.17 3.26 -2.45
C LEU A 104 12.12 2.06 -2.41
N GLY A 105 12.45 1.56 -1.22
CA GLY A 105 13.34 0.41 -1.04
C GLY A 105 12.65 -0.94 -1.17
N LEU A 106 11.39 -1.07 -0.69
CA LEU A 106 10.68 -2.34 -0.64
C LEU A 106 9.80 -2.62 -1.87
N GLY A 107 9.54 -1.59 -2.68
CA GLY A 107 8.59 -1.67 -3.79
C GLY A 107 7.14 -1.47 -3.35
N PRO A 108 6.21 -1.32 -4.31
CA PRO A 108 4.80 -1.16 -4.02
C PRO A 108 4.19 -2.45 -3.46
N VAL A 109 3.15 -2.32 -2.62
CA VAL A 109 2.46 -3.43 -1.96
C VAL A 109 2.01 -4.54 -2.92
N ARG A 110 1.61 -4.19 -4.15
CA ARG A 110 1.20 -5.16 -5.17
C ARG A 110 2.31 -6.15 -5.57
N ASP A 111 3.58 -5.76 -5.43
CA ASP A 111 4.71 -6.63 -5.79
C ASP A 111 5.04 -7.65 -4.68
N ALA A 112 4.44 -7.49 -3.48
CA ALA A 112 4.52 -8.47 -2.41
C ALA A 112 3.50 -9.60 -2.56
N VAL A 113 2.45 -9.43 -3.38
CA VAL A 113 1.37 -10.41 -3.54
C VAL A 113 1.74 -11.43 -4.61
N LEU A 114 1.82 -12.70 -4.22
CA LEU A 114 2.15 -13.82 -5.11
C LEU A 114 0.89 -14.59 -5.55
N GLU A 115 -0.07 -14.73 -4.66
CA GLU A 115 -1.33 -15.46 -4.91
C GLU A 115 -2.48 -14.78 -4.17
N VAL A 116 -3.66 -14.78 -4.76
CA VAL A 116 -4.90 -14.31 -4.14
C VAL A 116 -5.98 -15.37 -4.32
N THR A 117 -6.65 -15.73 -3.23
CA THR A 117 -7.93 -16.42 -3.26
C THR A 117 -9.01 -15.41 -2.89
N SER A 118 -9.94 -15.18 -3.81
CA SER A 118 -11.00 -14.18 -3.69
C SER A 118 -12.37 -14.79 -4.01
N VAL A 119 -13.41 -14.11 -3.56
CA VAL A 119 -14.80 -14.43 -3.92
C VAL A 119 -15.25 -13.48 -5.02
N SER A 120 -15.71 -14.02 -6.15
CA SER A 120 -16.24 -13.27 -7.27
C SER A 120 -17.63 -12.67 -6.97
N ALA A 121 -18.12 -11.79 -7.85
CA ALA A 121 -19.49 -11.30 -7.76
C ALA A 121 -20.53 -12.43 -7.88
N GLY A 122 -20.20 -13.53 -8.54
CA GLY A 122 -21.03 -14.74 -8.61
C GLY A 122 -20.95 -15.66 -7.39
N GLY A 123 -20.20 -15.27 -6.32
CA GLY A 123 -20.07 -16.09 -5.10
C GLY A 123 -19.05 -17.24 -5.22
N GLU A 124 -18.31 -17.32 -6.31
CA GLU A 124 -17.35 -18.39 -6.58
C GLU A 124 -15.98 -18.05 -5.99
N LEU A 125 -15.29 -19.05 -5.42
CA LEU A 125 -13.89 -18.94 -5.05
C LEU A 125 -13.02 -18.96 -6.32
N VAL A 126 -12.25 -17.90 -6.50
CA VAL A 126 -11.31 -17.74 -7.60
C VAL A 126 -9.91 -17.61 -7.05
N ARG A 127 -9.01 -18.48 -7.50
CA ARG A 127 -7.59 -18.45 -7.16
C ARG A 127 -6.78 -17.91 -8.33
N SER A 128 -5.91 -16.94 -8.09
CA SER A 128 -5.05 -16.31 -9.08
C SER A 128 -3.63 -16.20 -8.56
N GLY A 129 -2.65 -16.33 -9.45
CA GLY A 129 -1.24 -16.37 -9.07
C GLY A 129 -0.80 -17.77 -8.65
N ALA A 130 0.39 -17.86 -8.07
CA ALA A 130 0.96 -19.06 -7.49
C ALA A 130 1.97 -18.68 -6.38
N PRO A 131 2.22 -19.53 -5.38
CA PRO A 131 3.16 -19.26 -4.29
C PRO A 131 4.63 -19.37 -4.76
N LEU A 132 4.94 -18.89 -5.96
CA LEU A 132 6.24 -18.93 -6.61
C LEU A 132 6.67 -17.52 -7.01
N VAL A 133 7.94 -17.22 -6.79
CA VAL A 133 8.53 -15.90 -7.09
C VAL A 133 8.46 -15.56 -8.59
N LYS A 134 8.28 -16.54 -9.45
CA LYS A 134 8.20 -16.38 -10.90
C LYS A 134 6.98 -17.14 -11.45
N ASN A 135 5.88 -16.42 -11.66
CA ASN A 135 4.72 -16.93 -12.39
C ASN A 135 4.65 -16.24 -13.76
N VAL A 136 4.71 -17.04 -14.83
CA VAL A 136 4.69 -16.55 -16.22
C VAL A 136 3.42 -16.95 -16.97
N THR A 137 2.44 -17.52 -16.28
CA THR A 137 1.20 -18.04 -16.90
C THR A 137 0.00 -17.13 -16.60
N GLY A 138 -0.57 -16.54 -17.66
CA GLY A 138 -1.84 -15.84 -17.61
C GLY A 138 -1.76 -14.35 -17.21
N PHE A 139 -2.94 -13.74 -17.06
CA PHE A 139 -3.05 -12.35 -16.59
C PHE A 139 -2.75 -12.25 -15.11
N ASP A 140 -2.01 -11.22 -14.72
CA ASP A 140 -1.70 -10.93 -13.31
C ASP A 140 -2.91 -10.31 -12.59
N LEU A 141 -3.90 -11.17 -12.29
CA LEU A 141 -5.10 -10.76 -11.55
C LEU A 141 -4.76 -10.34 -10.11
N CYS A 142 -3.66 -10.81 -9.54
CA CYS A 142 -3.22 -10.36 -8.21
C CYS A 142 -2.99 -8.85 -8.20
N ARG A 143 -2.29 -8.33 -9.22
CA ARG A 143 -2.06 -6.88 -9.36
C ARG A 143 -3.33 -6.10 -9.64
N LEU A 144 -4.28 -6.68 -10.37
CA LEU A 144 -5.57 -6.05 -10.66
C LEU A 144 -6.43 -5.87 -9.40
N LEU A 145 -6.39 -6.84 -8.49
CA LEU A 145 -7.16 -6.81 -7.25
C LEU A 145 -6.59 -5.85 -6.21
N VAL A 146 -5.26 -5.61 -6.22
CA VAL A 146 -4.63 -4.61 -5.34
C VAL A 146 -5.00 -3.20 -5.80
N GLY A 147 -5.59 -2.42 -4.90
CA GLY A 147 -6.11 -1.08 -5.20
C GLY A 147 -7.52 -1.06 -5.80
N SER A 148 -8.17 -2.22 -5.93
CA SER A 148 -9.53 -2.33 -6.49
C SER A 148 -10.63 -1.87 -5.52
N LEU A 149 -10.32 -1.55 -4.28
CA LEU A 149 -11.28 -1.21 -3.22
C LEU A 149 -12.35 -2.29 -2.97
N GLY A 150 -12.05 -3.56 -3.31
CA GLY A 150 -13.02 -4.64 -3.24
C GLY A 150 -14.20 -4.53 -4.22
N THR A 151 -14.05 -3.73 -5.29
CA THR A 151 -15.10 -3.53 -6.29
C THR A 151 -15.08 -4.57 -7.41
N LEU A 152 -14.02 -5.37 -7.52
CA LEU A 152 -13.87 -6.42 -8.55
C LEU A 152 -14.04 -7.83 -7.97
N ALA A 153 -13.58 -8.06 -6.75
CA ALA A 153 -13.73 -9.28 -5.99
C ALA A 153 -13.48 -9.01 -4.50
N VAL A 154 -13.90 -9.92 -3.63
CA VAL A 154 -13.62 -9.84 -2.19
C VAL A 154 -12.48 -10.79 -1.84
N VAL A 155 -11.35 -10.25 -1.38
CA VAL A 155 -10.17 -11.04 -1.02
C VAL A 155 -10.44 -11.82 0.26
N GLY A 156 -10.24 -13.14 0.22
CA GLY A 156 -10.38 -14.06 1.35
C GLY A 156 -9.04 -14.47 1.97
N GLU A 157 -8.06 -14.77 1.12
CA GLU A 157 -6.73 -15.25 1.51
C GLU A 157 -5.68 -14.82 0.49
N VAL A 158 -4.44 -14.61 0.93
CA VAL A 158 -3.32 -14.25 0.06
C VAL A 158 -2.06 -15.00 0.45
N VAL A 159 -1.17 -15.20 -0.53
CA VAL A 159 0.23 -15.54 -0.30
C VAL A 159 1.06 -14.30 -0.56
N LEU A 160 1.84 -13.93 0.44
CA LEU A 160 2.73 -12.76 0.41
C LEU A 160 4.18 -13.21 0.38
N ARG A 161 5.00 -12.47 -0.37
CA ARG A 161 6.46 -12.60 -0.30
C ARG A 161 6.96 -11.99 0.99
N CYS A 162 7.74 -12.77 1.72
CA CYS A 162 8.53 -12.31 2.85
C CYS A 162 9.91 -11.83 2.41
N ARG A 163 10.59 -11.12 3.29
CA ARG A 163 11.98 -10.67 3.14
C ARG A 163 12.69 -10.91 4.45
N PRO A 164 14.01 -11.18 4.47
CA PRO A 164 14.76 -11.21 5.70
C PRO A 164 14.60 -9.92 6.49
N LEU A 165 14.58 -9.99 7.80
CA LEU A 165 14.72 -8.81 8.65
C LEU A 165 16.09 -8.17 8.37
N PRO A 166 16.18 -6.84 8.22
CA PRO A 166 17.46 -6.17 8.12
C PRO A 166 18.19 -6.25 9.46
N GLU A 167 19.52 -6.24 9.44
CA GLU A 167 20.32 -6.11 10.68
C GLU A 167 20.14 -4.73 11.31
N LEU A 168 20.01 -3.70 10.44
CA LEU A 168 19.78 -2.31 10.84
C LEU A 168 18.77 -1.64 9.91
N GLU A 169 17.77 -0.98 10.50
CA GLU A 169 16.96 0.05 9.86
C GLU A 169 17.13 1.33 10.67
N ALA A 170 17.63 2.40 10.05
CA ALA A 170 17.93 3.65 10.73
C ALA A 170 17.50 4.84 9.89
N TRP A 171 17.23 5.96 10.58
CA TRP A 171 16.69 7.17 9.99
C TRP A 171 17.50 8.38 10.40
N TRP A 172 17.63 9.33 9.46
CA TRP A 172 18.32 10.61 9.67
C TRP A 172 17.47 11.75 9.12
N VAL A 173 17.68 12.96 9.63
CA VAL A 173 17.08 14.18 9.12
C VAL A 173 18.16 15.24 8.90
N GLY A 174 18.17 15.87 7.75
CA GLY A 174 19.05 16.99 7.40
C GLY A 174 18.25 18.24 7.10
N GLU A 175 18.69 19.40 7.62
CA GLU A 175 18.10 20.67 7.28
C GLU A 175 18.71 21.22 5.98
N ARG A 176 17.85 21.75 5.09
CA ARG A 176 18.25 22.40 3.83
C ARG A 176 19.07 21.52 2.85
N ALA A 177 19.14 20.22 3.08
CA ALA A 177 19.75 19.30 2.13
C ALA A 177 18.85 19.13 0.89
N ASP A 178 19.44 19.17 -0.32
CA ASP A 178 18.69 18.87 -1.54
C ASP A 178 18.30 17.38 -1.58
N PRO A 179 17.01 17.05 -1.46
CA PRO A 179 16.56 15.66 -1.37
C PRO A 179 16.84 14.85 -2.64
N PHE A 180 16.97 15.51 -3.78
CA PHE A 180 17.24 14.86 -5.06
C PHE A 180 18.70 14.49 -5.22
N GLU A 181 19.61 15.35 -4.75
CA GLU A 181 21.06 15.05 -4.72
C GLU A 181 21.34 13.93 -3.72
N VAL A 182 20.71 14.00 -2.54
CA VAL A 182 20.80 12.95 -1.52
C VAL A 182 20.29 11.61 -2.08
N ALA A 183 19.10 11.59 -2.69
CA ALA A 183 18.54 10.38 -3.27
C ALA A 183 19.41 9.80 -4.39
N ALA A 184 20.05 10.65 -5.20
CA ALA A 184 20.93 10.22 -6.29
C ALA A 184 22.28 9.64 -5.81
N ALA A 185 22.75 10.10 -4.66
CA ALA A 185 24.02 9.65 -4.06
C ALA A 185 23.86 8.33 -3.30
N LEU A 186 22.68 8.03 -2.76
CA LEU A 186 22.43 6.85 -1.95
C LEU A 186 22.22 5.59 -2.80
N PHE A 187 22.77 4.47 -2.33
CA PHE A 187 22.51 3.17 -2.91
C PHE A 187 21.28 2.53 -2.27
N ARG A 188 20.19 2.40 -3.05
CA ARG A 188 18.95 1.74 -2.65
C ARG A 188 18.39 2.23 -1.30
N PRO A 189 18.17 3.53 -1.10
CA PRO A 189 17.58 4.02 0.14
C PRO A 189 16.21 3.37 0.39
N LEU A 190 15.88 3.17 1.66
CA LEU A 190 14.57 2.69 2.08
C LEU A 190 13.49 3.74 1.78
N ALA A 191 13.81 5.00 2.07
CA ALA A 191 12.99 6.16 1.80
C ALA A 191 13.83 7.43 1.73
N VAL A 192 13.39 8.41 0.94
CA VAL A 192 13.83 9.80 1.00
C VAL A 192 12.58 10.67 1.03
N LEU A 193 12.37 11.40 2.11
CA LEU A 193 11.19 12.23 2.34
C LEU A 193 11.59 13.69 2.45
N TRP A 194 10.73 14.61 2.01
CA TRP A 194 11.03 16.05 1.98
C TRP A 194 9.79 16.90 2.26
N ASP A 195 9.93 17.88 3.14
CA ASP A 195 8.85 18.83 3.50
C ASP A 195 9.10 20.28 2.98
N GLY A 196 10.13 20.47 2.15
CA GLY A 196 10.53 21.78 1.63
C GLY A 196 11.69 22.41 2.38
N THR A 197 11.94 22.01 3.61
CA THR A 197 13.03 22.49 4.46
C THR A 197 13.93 21.38 4.97
N ARG A 198 13.35 20.23 5.30
CA ARG A 198 14.03 19.07 5.88
C ARG A 198 13.94 17.87 4.95
N THR A 199 15.02 17.13 4.90
CA THR A 199 15.11 15.86 4.18
C THR A 199 15.33 14.72 5.17
N TRP A 200 14.41 13.74 5.19
CA TRP A 200 14.58 12.51 5.95
C TRP A 200 15.07 11.40 5.04
N VAL A 201 16.00 10.63 5.56
CA VAL A 201 16.56 9.46 4.87
C VAL A 201 16.36 8.23 5.73
N GLY A 202 15.76 7.21 5.19
CA GLY A 202 15.70 5.87 5.76
C GLY A 202 16.65 4.94 5.01
N LEU A 203 17.51 4.23 5.72
CA LEU A 203 18.37 3.18 5.19
C LEU A 203 18.08 1.86 5.91
N SER A 204 18.26 0.75 5.22
CA SER A 204 17.97 -0.59 5.78
C SER A 204 18.81 -1.64 5.07
N GLY A 205 19.37 -2.57 5.83
CA GLY A 205 20.21 -3.65 5.30
C GLY A 205 21.16 -4.24 6.32
N TYR A 206 22.36 -4.63 5.87
CA TYR A 206 23.46 -5.00 6.76
C TYR A 206 23.96 -3.77 7.50
N ALA A 207 24.25 -3.90 8.79
CA ALA A 207 24.64 -2.77 9.63
C ALA A 207 25.84 -2.02 9.06
N VAL A 208 26.88 -2.73 8.62
CA VAL A 208 28.09 -2.16 8.04
C VAL A 208 27.80 -1.32 6.78
N ASP A 209 26.87 -1.74 5.93
CA ASP A 209 26.54 -1.00 4.71
C ASP A 209 25.71 0.25 5.02
N VAL A 210 24.77 0.15 5.96
CA VAL A 210 23.94 1.28 6.42
C VAL A 210 24.81 2.34 7.06
N GLU A 211 25.72 1.96 7.97
CA GLU A 211 26.62 2.87 8.65
C GLU A 211 27.63 3.53 7.68
N ALA A 212 28.18 2.76 6.75
CA ALA A 212 29.08 3.27 5.73
C ALA A 212 28.41 4.31 4.83
N GLN A 213 27.19 4.05 4.35
CA GLN A 213 26.44 5.00 3.55
C GLN A 213 26.09 6.28 4.36
N ALA A 214 25.61 6.13 5.60
CA ALA A 214 25.30 7.25 6.45
C ALA A 214 26.52 8.14 6.66
N HIS A 215 27.68 7.56 6.95
CA HIS A 215 28.93 8.31 7.14
C HIS A 215 29.39 9.00 5.86
N ALA A 216 29.40 8.30 4.72
CA ALA A 216 29.98 8.81 3.47
C ALA A 216 29.08 9.86 2.77
N ILE A 217 27.76 9.75 2.89
CA ILE A 217 26.82 10.51 2.07
C ILE A 217 26.07 11.57 2.91
N LEU A 218 25.59 11.20 4.09
CA LEU A 218 24.82 12.12 4.92
C LEU A 218 25.74 13.08 5.68
N GLY A 219 26.84 12.57 6.26
CA GLY A 219 27.83 13.40 6.94
C GLY A 219 27.26 14.20 8.11
N PRO A 220 27.98 15.27 8.54
CA PRO A 220 27.62 16.05 9.75
C PRO A 220 26.37 16.94 9.58
N GLY A 221 25.79 17.00 8.40
CA GLY A 221 24.55 17.75 8.13
C GLY A 221 23.27 17.00 8.41
N PHE A 222 23.37 15.73 8.86
CA PHE A 222 22.23 14.88 9.16
C PHE A 222 22.30 14.34 10.59
N ASP A 223 21.22 14.53 11.34
CA ASP A 223 21.05 14.01 12.68
C ASP A 223 20.25 12.69 12.68
N PRO A 224 20.64 11.69 13.48
CA PRO A 224 19.87 10.47 13.64
C PRO A 224 18.53 10.74 14.32
N VAL A 225 17.46 10.07 13.84
CA VAL A 225 16.10 10.16 14.39
C VAL A 225 15.50 8.77 14.57
N ALA A 226 14.49 8.67 15.43
CA ALA A 226 13.86 7.39 15.78
C ALA A 226 13.09 6.75 14.60
N GLY A 227 12.72 7.51 13.58
CA GLY A 227 11.93 7.01 12.44
C GLY A 227 11.50 8.12 11.50
N PRO A 228 10.65 7.80 10.53
CA PRO A 228 10.11 8.78 9.59
C PRO A 228 9.20 9.79 10.30
N PRO A 229 9.01 10.99 9.72
CA PRO A 229 8.04 11.95 10.24
C PRO A 229 6.62 11.41 10.09
N SER A 230 5.72 11.85 10.96
CA SER A 230 4.28 11.62 10.75
C SER A 230 3.80 12.34 9.49
N PRO A 231 2.88 11.76 8.72
CA PRO A 231 2.30 12.46 7.59
C PRO A 231 1.55 13.71 8.07
N PRO A 232 1.66 14.86 7.36
CA PRO A 232 1.03 16.12 7.78
C PRO A 232 -0.49 16.05 7.70
N GLY A 233 -1.04 15.13 6.94
CA GLY A 233 -2.47 14.91 6.77
C GLY A 233 -2.77 13.60 6.06
N ARG A 234 -4.05 13.33 5.83
CA ARG A 234 -4.52 12.11 5.15
C ARG A 234 -4.66 12.29 3.63
N GLU A 235 -4.62 13.53 3.15
CA GLU A 235 -4.68 13.82 1.72
C GLU A 235 -3.41 13.35 1.02
N ARG A 236 -3.57 12.80 -0.18
CA ARG A 236 -2.46 12.31 -1.01
C ARG A 236 -2.61 12.80 -2.43
N ARG A 237 -1.49 13.18 -3.04
CA ARG A 237 -1.42 13.57 -4.43
C ARG A 237 -0.30 12.80 -5.12
N SER A 238 -0.65 12.07 -6.17
CA SER A 238 0.34 11.40 -7.03
C SER A 238 0.84 12.40 -8.07
N ARG A 239 2.15 12.49 -8.22
CA ARG A 239 2.82 13.40 -9.15
C ARG A 239 4.00 12.69 -9.83
N PRO A 240 4.32 13.05 -11.07
CA PRO A 240 5.57 12.60 -11.67
C PRO A 240 6.75 13.01 -10.78
N PRO A 241 7.68 12.09 -10.43
CA PRO A 241 8.79 12.40 -9.53
C PRO A 241 9.60 13.64 -9.94
N ALA A 242 9.76 13.88 -11.25
CA ALA A 242 10.47 15.03 -11.78
C ALA A 242 9.81 16.39 -11.44
N THR A 243 8.52 16.41 -11.12
CA THR A 243 7.80 17.66 -10.79
C THR A 243 7.84 18.02 -9.32
N LEU A 244 8.36 17.15 -8.45
CA LEU A 244 8.41 17.40 -7.00
C LEU A 244 9.27 18.62 -6.63
N ARG A 245 10.26 18.99 -7.45
CA ARG A 245 11.07 20.21 -7.23
C ARG A 245 10.25 21.50 -7.23
N ALA A 246 9.06 21.51 -7.85
CA ALA A 246 8.18 22.68 -7.91
C ALA A 246 7.31 22.85 -6.66
N LEU A 247 7.24 21.87 -5.75
CA LEU A 247 6.35 21.90 -4.58
C LEU A 247 6.48 23.15 -3.71
N PRO A 248 7.70 23.66 -3.37
CA PRO A 248 7.82 24.87 -2.55
C PRO A 248 7.21 26.11 -3.23
N ALA A 249 7.31 26.21 -4.55
CA ALA A 249 6.73 27.32 -5.30
C ALA A 249 5.19 27.21 -5.42
N GLU A 250 4.66 25.98 -5.47
CA GLU A 250 3.21 25.73 -5.57
C GLU A 250 2.51 25.82 -4.21
N ALA A 251 3.02 25.13 -3.21
CA ALA A 251 2.36 24.94 -1.91
C ALA A 251 2.96 25.79 -0.77
N GLY A 252 4.07 26.46 -1.01
CA GLY A 252 4.87 27.13 0.03
C GLY A 252 5.81 26.14 0.74
N SER A 253 6.85 26.69 1.37
CA SER A 253 7.80 25.91 2.17
C SER A 253 7.31 25.68 3.61
N ASP A 254 6.24 26.33 4.02
CA ASP A 254 5.71 26.22 5.38
C ASP A 254 4.73 25.08 5.50
N ALA A 255 5.26 23.91 5.68
CA ALA A 255 4.58 22.73 6.20
C ALA A 255 3.09 22.51 5.79
N GLY A 256 2.73 21.35 5.70
CA GLY A 256 1.41 20.89 5.29
C GLY A 256 1.53 19.92 4.13
N TRP A 257 2.76 19.65 3.69
CA TRP A 257 3.05 18.60 2.74
C TRP A 257 4.37 17.86 3.05
N LEU A 258 4.45 16.61 2.63
CA LEU A 258 5.60 15.74 2.71
C LEU A 258 5.68 14.90 1.45
N ALA A 259 6.76 15.04 0.68
CA ALA A 259 6.95 14.34 -0.58
C ALA A 259 7.82 13.10 -0.41
N GLU A 260 7.44 12.01 -1.08
CA GLU A 260 8.27 10.80 -1.24
C GLU A 260 9.10 10.93 -2.51
N ILE A 261 10.37 11.24 -2.35
CA ILE A 261 11.32 11.42 -3.46
C ILE A 261 11.58 10.06 -4.14
N GLY A 262 11.57 10.04 -5.47
CA GLY A 262 11.70 8.81 -6.25
C GLY A 262 10.39 8.01 -6.42
N VAL A 263 9.40 8.25 -5.56
CA VAL A 263 8.07 7.62 -5.63
C VAL A 263 7.06 8.50 -6.34
N GLY A 264 7.07 9.81 -6.04
CA GLY A 264 6.11 10.76 -6.63
C GLY A 264 4.79 10.84 -5.86
N LEU A 265 4.78 10.53 -4.57
CA LEU A 265 3.62 10.70 -3.71
C LEU A 265 3.85 11.89 -2.78
N VAL A 266 2.82 12.73 -2.60
CA VAL A 266 2.82 13.88 -1.70
C VAL A 266 1.69 13.70 -0.71
N HIS A 267 2.03 13.56 0.58
CA HIS A 267 1.10 13.60 1.70
C HIS A 267 0.86 15.06 2.06
N CYS A 268 -0.37 15.47 2.27
CA CYS A 268 -0.67 16.86 2.54
C CYS A 268 -1.90 17.06 3.43
N THR A 269 -1.94 18.23 4.07
CA THR A 269 -3.14 18.74 4.70
C THR A 269 -4.16 19.16 3.63
N PRO A 270 -5.46 19.27 3.94
CA PRO A 270 -6.44 19.79 2.99
C PRO A 270 -6.04 21.16 2.42
N ALA A 271 -5.54 22.07 3.28
CA ALA A 271 -5.11 23.40 2.86
C ALA A 271 -3.91 23.39 1.89
N ALA A 272 -2.97 22.46 2.05
CA ALA A 272 -1.88 22.27 1.10
C ALA A 272 -2.37 21.60 -0.19
N ALA A 273 -3.28 20.63 -0.07
CA ALA A 273 -3.89 19.96 -1.21
C ALA A 273 -4.64 20.93 -2.16
N ASP A 274 -5.28 21.96 -1.61
CA ASP A 274 -5.98 23.00 -2.39
C ASP A 274 -5.01 23.91 -3.19
N ARG A 275 -3.77 24.07 -2.68
CA ARG A 275 -2.72 24.85 -3.37
C ARG A 275 -1.98 24.06 -4.44
N LEU A 276 -1.88 22.76 -4.24
CA LEU A 276 -1.26 21.87 -5.20
C LEU A 276 -2.14 21.73 -6.46
N ALA A 277 -1.52 21.79 -7.62
CA ALA A 277 -2.25 21.51 -8.85
C ALA A 277 -2.96 20.16 -8.75
N PRO A 278 -4.25 20.07 -9.10
CA PRO A 278 -4.98 18.81 -9.07
C PRO A 278 -4.30 17.79 -9.98
N ALA A 279 -4.38 16.52 -9.59
CA ALA A 279 -3.97 15.44 -10.48
C ALA A 279 -4.75 15.56 -11.82
N PRO A 280 -4.10 15.31 -12.96
CA PRO A 280 -4.80 15.35 -14.24
C PRO A 280 -5.97 14.36 -14.21
N ALA A 281 -7.12 14.80 -14.72
CA ALA A 281 -8.27 13.92 -14.83
C ALA A 281 -7.90 12.69 -15.67
N PRO A 282 -8.36 11.48 -15.29
CA PRO A 282 -8.09 10.29 -16.07
C PRO A 282 -8.66 10.45 -17.47
N SER A 283 -7.92 9.99 -18.48
CA SER A 283 -8.39 10.05 -19.86
C SER A 283 -9.66 9.23 -20.05
N LEU A 284 -10.47 9.56 -21.07
CA LEU A 284 -11.67 8.79 -21.40
C LEU A 284 -11.37 7.31 -21.64
N ALA A 285 -10.20 7.00 -22.20
CA ALA A 285 -9.74 5.60 -22.38
C ALA A 285 -9.54 4.89 -21.04
N VAL A 286 -8.92 5.53 -20.06
CA VAL A 286 -8.74 5.00 -18.70
C VAL A 286 -10.10 4.79 -18.02
N VAL A 287 -11.00 5.79 -18.10
CA VAL A 287 -12.37 5.67 -17.55
C VAL A 287 -13.12 4.52 -18.21
N GLY A 288 -13.04 4.39 -19.55
CA GLY A 288 -13.66 3.30 -20.30
C GLY A 288 -13.12 1.92 -19.90
N LEU A 289 -11.81 1.80 -19.71
CA LEU A 289 -11.17 0.56 -19.24
C LEU A 289 -11.67 0.16 -17.84
N HIS A 290 -11.70 1.10 -16.89
CA HIS A 290 -12.20 0.83 -15.54
C HIS A 290 -13.66 0.41 -15.53
N ARG A 291 -14.51 1.05 -16.35
CA ARG A 291 -15.90 0.68 -16.52
C ARG A 291 -16.03 -0.73 -17.08
N GLY A 292 -15.33 -1.06 -18.17
CA GLY A 292 -15.34 -2.39 -18.77
C GLY A 292 -14.84 -3.49 -17.83
N LEU A 293 -13.82 -3.22 -17.02
CA LEU A 293 -13.39 -4.15 -15.97
C LEU A 293 -14.49 -4.36 -14.92
N LYS A 294 -15.10 -3.28 -14.43
CA LYS A 294 -16.20 -3.38 -13.46
C LYS A 294 -17.37 -4.17 -14.00
N GLU A 295 -17.82 -3.88 -15.23
CA GLU A 295 -18.92 -4.60 -15.90
C GLU A 295 -18.62 -6.10 -16.08
N ARG A 296 -17.35 -6.45 -16.31
CA ARG A 296 -16.96 -7.85 -16.52
C ARG A 296 -16.81 -8.63 -15.20
N PHE A 297 -16.29 -8.01 -14.15
CA PHE A 297 -16.07 -8.65 -12.85
C PHE A 297 -17.28 -8.60 -11.93
N ASP A 298 -18.13 -7.59 -12.08
CA ASP A 298 -19.30 -7.36 -11.24
C ASP A 298 -20.42 -6.70 -12.05
N PRO A 299 -21.03 -7.44 -12.98
CA PRO A 299 -22.03 -6.91 -13.93
C PRO A 299 -23.27 -6.33 -13.24
N GLU A 300 -23.62 -6.81 -12.07
CA GLU A 300 -24.75 -6.30 -11.28
C GLU A 300 -24.39 -5.13 -10.36
N GLY A 301 -23.10 -4.75 -10.28
CA GLY A 301 -22.63 -3.64 -9.45
C GLY A 301 -22.81 -3.88 -7.95
N ARG A 302 -22.80 -5.14 -7.50
CA ARG A 302 -23.08 -5.53 -6.11
C ARG A 302 -21.90 -5.41 -5.16
N LEU A 303 -20.65 -5.47 -5.70
CA LEU A 303 -19.44 -5.44 -4.88
C LEU A 303 -19.04 -4.00 -4.53
N ASN A 304 -19.05 -3.68 -3.25
CA ASN A 304 -18.67 -2.41 -2.65
C ASN A 304 -19.23 -1.17 -3.39
N PRO A 305 -20.55 -1.10 -3.63
CA PRO A 305 -21.17 -0.05 -4.42
C PRO A 305 -20.96 1.33 -3.77
N GLY A 306 -20.77 2.35 -4.61
CA GLY A 306 -20.45 3.72 -4.22
C GLY A 306 -18.97 4.02 -4.14
N ARG A 307 -18.11 3.01 -4.09
CA ARG A 307 -16.64 3.19 -4.14
C ARG A 307 -16.15 3.27 -5.58
N SER A 308 -15.20 4.16 -5.82
CA SER A 308 -14.54 4.32 -7.11
C SER A 308 -13.04 4.42 -6.96
N VAL A 309 -12.32 3.59 -7.70
CA VAL A 309 -10.86 3.66 -7.78
C VAL A 309 -10.38 4.96 -8.45
N LEU A 310 -11.21 5.58 -9.29
CA LEU A 310 -10.92 6.86 -9.95
C LEU A 310 -11.19 8.07 -9.04
N ALA A 311 -11.87 7.90 -7.92
CA ALA A 311 -12.08 8.93 -6.92
C ALA A 311 -10.90 9.04 -5.92
N GLY A 312 -9.97 8.10 -5.95
CA GLY A 312 -8.87 7.98 -4.98
C GLY A 312 -7.83 9.12 -5.02
N ASP A 313 -7.79 9.89 -6.09
CA ASP A 313 -6.90 11.07 -6.19
C ASP A 313 -7.51 12.36 -5.59
N ARG A 314 -8.69 12.29 -5.02
CA ARG A 314 -9.37 13.46 -4.42
C ARG A 314 -9.43 13.45 -2.89
N ARG A 315 -8.77 12.47 -2.25
CA ARG A 315 -8.67 12.45 -0.77
C ARG A 315 -7.40 11.78 -0.29
#